data_8875197b13107078746e3612831eaccd
#
_entry.id   8875197b13107078746e3612831eaccd
#
_cell.length_a   1.000
_cell.length_b   1.000
_cell.length_c   1.000
_cell.angle_alpha   90.00
_cell.angle_beta   90.00
_cell.angle_gamma   90.00
#
_symmetry.space_group_name_H-M   'P 1'
#
loop_
_entity.id
_entity.type
_entity.pdbx_description
1 polymer ?
#
loop_
_entity_poly.entity_id
_entity_poly.type
_entity_poly.pdbx_seq_one_letter_code
_entity_poly.pdbx_strand_id
1 'polypeptide(L)'
;MQFQVAGLLFDNDGVLVDSHQAAIEAWTKWCSVYSPGLDWDAQGTAGVRAEDMVRMWAPAEAFVEANDYINALELETAGTTVPLPGSLALVSSLPAGSWTICTSANRELGLARVRAAGLPVPAEFVCGDDVLAGKPAPDPYLLGASRLGLNPSSCVVFEDAVAGVESARAAGVGVVVGIGSRVLEADVSCVVSSLEGITWSDGVLTVPSSSLLKGI
;
A
#
# COMPACT_ATOMS: atom_id res chain seq x y z
N MET A 1 6.39 -14.78 15.68
CA MET A 1 5.33 -15.59 15.05
C MET A 1 5.84 -16.14 13.74
N GLN A 2 5.29 -17.25 13.25
CA GLN A 2 5.68 -17.84 11.95
C GLN A 2 4.44 -18.19 11.14
N PHE A 3 4.49 -17.93 9.82
CA PHE A 3 3.42 -18.25 8.89
C PHE A 3 3.99 -18.96 7.66
N GLN A 4 3.29 -19.98 7.17
CA GLN A 4 3.62 -20.65 5.91
C GLN A 4 2.96 -19.85 4.77
N VAL A 5 3.78 -19.25 3.90
CA VAL A 5 3.31 -18.44 2.78
C VAL A 5 4.23 -18.60 1.57
N ALA A 6 3.65 -18.69 0.39
CA ALA A 6 4.39 -18.88 -0.87
C ALA A 6 4.83 -17.58 -1.53
N GLY A 7 4.14 -16.46 -1.25
CA GLY A 7 4.45 -15.16 -1.84
C GLY A 7 4.07 -13.98 -0.95
N LEU A 8 4.73 -12.84 -1.20
CA LEU A 8 4.56 -11.62 -0.41
C LEU A 8 4.00 -10.51 -1.30
N LEU A 9 2.90 -9.92 -0.86
CA LEU A 9 2.22 -8.80 -1.51
C LEU A 9 2.33 -7.59 -0.58
N PHE A 10 2.98 -6.54 -1.05
CA PHE A 10 3.17 -5.34 -0.24
C PHE A 10 2.28 -4.20 -0.76
N ASP A 11 1.56 -3.53 0.13
CA ASP A 11 1.25 -2.14 -0.18
C ASP A 11 2.54 -1.32 -0.25
N ASN A 12 2.49 -0.13 -0.83
CA ASN A 12 3.65 0.72 -0.99
C ASN A 12 3.73 1.79 0.10
N ASP A 13 2.73 2.67 0.11
CA ASP A 13 2.70 3.90 0.89
C ASP A 13 2.29 3.61 2.34
N GLY A 14 3.16 3.92 3.32
CA GLY A 14 2.95 3.54 4.72
C GLY A 14 3.41 2.11 5.08
N VAL A 15 3.84 1.31 4.09
CA VAL A 15 4.39 -0.04 4.28
C VAL A 15 5.85 -0.10 3.89
N LEU A 16 6.16 0.17 2.63
CA LEU A 16 7.54 0.15 2.10
C LEU A 16 8.18 1.53 2.14
N VAL A 17 7.40 2.58 1.91
CA VAL A 17 7.87 3.96 1.79
C VAL A 17 7.08 4.92 2.66
N ASP A 18 7.76 5.95 3.16
CA ASP A 18 7.15 7.08 3.87
C ASP A 18 6.81 8.19 2.86
N SER A 19 5.54 8.33 2.56
CA SER A 19 4.97 9.35 1.68
C SER A 19 3.84 10.15 2.35
N HIS A 20 3.56 9.87 3.63
CA HIS A 20 2.36 10.39 4.31
C HIS A 20 2.34 11.91 4.39
N GLN A 21 3.45 12.54 4.81
CA GLN A 21 3.52 14.01 4.91
C GLN A 21 3.37 14.68 3.54
N ALA A 22 3.99 14.11 2.51
CA ALA A 22 3.87 14.61 1.14
C ALA A 22 2.44 14.49 0.61
N ALA A 23 1.74 13.40 0.93
CA ALA A 23 0.33 13.23 0.57
C ALA A 23 -0.56 14.26 1.28
N ILE A 24 -0.37 14.51 2.59
CA ILE A 24 -1.10 15.55 3.33
C ILE A 24 -0.93 16.92 2.64
N GLU A 25 0.30 17.29 2.28
CA GLU A 25 0.57 18.57 1.63
C GLU A 25 -0.11 18.69 0.25
N ALA A 26 -0.04 17.64 -0.57
CA ALA A 26 -0.68 17.59 -1.87
C ALA A 26 -2.21 17.68 -1.75
N TRP A 27 -2.81 16.86 -0.90
CA TRP A 27 -4.26 16.84 -0.70
C TRP A 27 -4.80 18.10 -0.03
N THR A 28 -4.04 18.74 0.88
CA THR A 28 -4.42 20.04 1.46
C THR A 28 -4.51 21.12 0.37
N LYS A 29 -3.53 21.17 -0.54
CA LYS A 29 -3.58 22.08 -1.69
C LYS A 29 -4.77 21.76 -2.60
N TRP A 30 -4.98 20.49 -2.91
CA TRP A 30 -6.10 20.06 -3.74
C TRP A 30 -7.44 20.41 -3.11
N CYS A 31 -7.64 20.13 -1.82
CA CYS A 31 -8.87 20.45 -1.08
C CYS A 31 -9.16 21.94 -1.08
N SER A 32 -8.15 22.79 -0.99
CA SER A 32 -8.36 24.26 -1.04
C SER A 32 -9.00 24.74 -2.33
N VAL A 33 -8.86 24.00 -3.42
CA VAL A 33 -9.42 24.35 -4.74
C VAL A 33 -10.76 23.66 -4.99
N TYR A 34 -10.85 22.35 -4.77
CA TYR A 34 -11.98 21.54 -5.23
C TYR A 34 -12.97 21.16 -4.12
N SER A 35 -12.55 21.19 -2.85
CA SER A 35 -13.39 20.82 -1.71
C SER A 35 -13.03 21.65 -0.45
N PRO A 36 -13.22 22.99 -0.48
CA PRO A 36 -12.82 23.86 0.62
C PRO A 36 -13.46 23.44 1.95
N GLY A 37 -12.64 23.30 2.98
CA GLY A 37 -13.06 22.88 4.32
C GLY A 37 -13.00 21.36 4.56
N LEU A 38 -12.68 20.55 3.55
CA LEU A 38 -12.39 19.14 3.73
C LEU A 38 -10.98 18.98 4.32
N ASP A 39 -10.89 18.25 5.42
CA ASP A 39 -9.63 17.75 5.98
C ASP A 39 -9.42 16.32 5.47
N TRP A 40 -8.52 16.16 4.49
CA TRP A 40 -8.28 14.87 3.84
C TRP A 40 -7.77 13.81 4.83
N ASP A 41 -6.83 14.17 5.71
CA ASP A 41 -6.23 13.21 6.64
C ASP A 41 -7.25 12.68 7.67
N ALA A 42 -8.23 13.52 8.03
CA ALA A 42 -9.30 13.14 8.94
C ALA A 42 -10.37 12.22 8.29
N GLN A 43 -10.39 12.07 6.96
CA GLN A 43 -11.42 11.26 6.29
C GLN A 43 -11.20 9.75 6.41
N GLY A 44 -10.00 9.30 6.81
CA GLY A 44 -9.69 7.88 6.92
C GLY A 44 -9.65 7.13 5.59
N THR A 45 -9.36 7.83 4.49
CA THR A 45 -9.32 7.28 3.12
C THR A 45 -7.93 6.81 2.68
N ALA A 46 -7.00 6.65 3.62
CA ALA A 46 -5.70 6.05 3.34
C ALA A 46 -5.88 4.70 2.62
N GLY A 47 -5.04 4.44 1.62
CA GLY A 47 -5.09 3.23 0.82
C GLY A 47 -6.11 3.23 -0.34
N VAL A 48 -6.99 4.25 -0.45
CA VAL A 48 -7.91 4.43 -1.57
C VAL A 48 -7.21 5.13 -2.74
N ARG A 49 -7.61 4.84 -3.98
CA ARG A 49 -7.05 5.53 -5.17
C ARG A 49 -7.43 7.01 -5.19
N ALA A 50 -6.49 7.86 -5.66
CA ALA A 50 -6.75 9.27 -5.83
C ALA A 50 -7.97 9.54 -6.73
N GLU A 51 -8.11 8.81 -7.83
CA GLU A 51 -9.25 8.90 -8.74
C GLU A 51 -10.59 8.67 -8.03
N ASP A 52 -10.68 7.68 -7.14
CA ASP A 52 -11.91 7.36 -6.41
C ASP A 52 -12.24 8.47 -5.39
N MET A 53 -11.23 9.04 -4.73
CA MET A 53 -11.40 10.18 -3.81
C MET A 53 -11.82 11.44 -4.56
N VAL A 54 -11.22 11.72 -5.72
CA VAL A 54 -11.63 12.85 -6.59
C VAL A 54 -13.08 12.72 -7.03
N ARG A 55 -13.52 11.51 -7.43
CA ARG A 55 -14.93 11.26 -7.78
C ARG A 55 -15.87 11.53 -6.60
N MET A 56 -15.43 11.30 -5.39
CA MET A 56 -16.24 11.49 -4.19
C MET A 56 -16.37 12.96 -3.79
N TRP A 57 -15.33 13.77 -4.01
CA TRP A 57 -15.22 15.10 -3.41
C TRP A 57 -15.17 16.27 -4.40
N ALA A 58 -14.80 16.05 -5.65
CA ALA A 58 -14.82 17.10 -6.66
C ALA A 58 -16.20 17.20 -7.33
N PRO A 59 -16.57 18.40 -7.86
CA PRO A 59 -17.69 18.53 -8.79
C PRO A 59 -17.50 17.61 -10.00
N ALA A 60 -18.57 16.95 -10.44
CA ALA A 60 -18.48 15.96 -11.52
C ALA A 60 -17.90 16.54 -12.83
N GLU A 61 -18.24 17.80 -13.12
CA GLU A 61 -17.75 18.54 -14.29
C GLU A 61 -16.26 18.89 -14.22
N ALA A 62 -15.68 18.95 -13.02
CA ALA A 62 -14.27 19.26 -12.80
C ALA A 62 -13.41 17.99 -12.65
N PHE A 63 -13.99 16.79 -12.76
CA PHE A 63 -13.32 15.53 -12.45
C PHE A 63 -11.95 15.36 -13.12
N VAL A 64 -11.88 15.59 -14.44
CA VAL A 64 -10.63 15.40 -15.20
C VAL A 64 -9.54 16.34 -14.71
N GLU A 65 -9.85 17.64 -14.61
CA GLU A 65 -8.92 18.67 -14.15
C GLU A 65 -8.47 18.42 -12.70
N ALA A 66 -9.41 18.08 -11.83
CA ALA A 66 -9.14 17.80 -10.42
C ALA A 66 -8.26 16.55 -10.24
N ASN A 67 -8.48 15.52 -11.04
CA ASN A 67 -7.67 14.31 -11.03
C ASN A 67 -6.25 14.55 -11.57
N ASP A 68 -6.12 15.28 -12.66
CA ASP A 68 -4.81 15.66 -13.19
C ASP A 68 -4.04 16.54 -12.20
N TYR A 69 -4.74 17.44 -11.51
CA TYR A 69 -4.12 18.32 -10.52
C TYR A 69 -3.56 17.57 -9.31
N ILE A 70 -4.32 16.63 -8.72
CA ILE A 70 -3.77 15.83 -7.59
C ILE A 70 -2.60 14.97 -8.05
N ASN A 71 -2.68 14.32 -9.21
CA ASN A 71 -1.59 13.51 -9.74
C ASN A 71 -0.30 14.34 -9.93
N ALA A 72 -0.41 15.56 -10.42
CA ALA A 72 0.72 16.47 -10.55
C ALA A 72 1.31 16.86 -9.20
N LEU A 73 0.47 17.21 -8.21
CA LEU A 73 0.91 17.59 -6.86
C LEU A 73 1.65 16.45 -6.14
N GLU A 74 1.12 15.22 -6.23
CA GLU A 74 1.76 14.07 -5.61
C GLU A 74 3.09 13.71 -6.30
N LEU A 75 3.15 13.87 -7.62
CA LEU A 75 4.37 13.60 -8.38
C LEU A 75 5.50 14.62 -8.09
N GLU A 76 5.15 15.90 -7.87
CA GLU A 76 6.11 16.95 -7.48
C GLU A 76 6.90 16.58 -6.22
N THR A 77 6.27 15.90 -5.27
CA THR A 77 6.85 15.53 -3.98
C THR A 77 7.41 14.09 -3.95
N ALA A 78 7.14 13.28 -4.96
CA ALA A 78 7.55 11.87 -4.99
C ALA A 78 9.06 11.66 -4.78
N GLY A 79 9.88 12.61 -5.22
CA GLY A 79 11.35 12.57 -5.06
C GLY A 79 11.85 12.68 -3.61
N THR A 80 11.01 13.09 -2.66
CA THR A 80 11.35 13.20 -1.24
C THR A 80 11.07 11.94 -0.43
N THR A 81 10.47 10.93 -1.07
CA THR A 81 10.07 9.67 -0.44
C THR A 81 11.30 8.88 0.04
N VAL A 82 11.24 8.38 1.27
CA VAL A 82 12.28 7.57 1.90
C VAL A 82 11.77 6.16 2.25
N PRO A 83 12.65 5.14 2.36
CA PRO A 83 12.21 3.82 2.77
C PRO A 83 11.79 3.79 4.23
N LEU A 84 10.75 3.07 4.57
CA LEU A 84 10.36 2.80 5.95
C LEU A 84 11.30 1.77 6.61
N PRO A 85 11.40 1.78 7.96
CA PRO A 85 12.30 0.88 8.68
C PRO A 85 12.08 -0.60 8.34
N GLY A 86 13.15 -1.28 7.92
CA GLY A 86 13.14 -2.68 7.55
C GLY A 86 12.75 -2.98 6.10
N SER A 87 12.10 -2.05 5.38
CA SER A 87 11.60 -2.30 4.02
C SER A 87 12.70 -2.69 3.03
N LEU A 88 13.77 -1.89 2.93
CA LEU A 88 14.88 -2.17 2.03
C LEU A 88 15.56 -3.51 2.35
N ALA A 89 15.80 -3.79 3.63
CA ALA A 89 16.45 -5.04 4.05
C ALA A 89 15.58 -6.26 3.68
N LEU A 90 14.27 -6.20 3.95
CA LEU A 90 13.35 -7.28 3.63
C LEU A 90 13.28 -7.51 2.13
N VAL A 91 12.87 -6.50 1.32
CA VAL A 91 12.63 -6.71 -0.11
C VAL A 91 13.90 -7.07 -0.88
N SER A 92 15.08 -6.58 -0.44
CA SER A 92 16.37 -6.95 -1.05
C SER A 92 16.79 -8.40 -0.75
N SER A 93 16.23 -9.03 0.28
CA SER A 93 16.51 -10.42 0.62
C SER A 93 15.61 -11.41 -0.13
N LEU A 94 14.52 -10.93 -0.75
CA LEU A 94 13.53 -11.79 -1.39
C LEU A 94 13.96 -12.24 -2.78
N PRO A 95 13.78 -13.52 -3.12
CA PRO A 95 14.01 -14.01 -4.47
C PRO A 95 13.10 -13.30 -5.51
N ALA A 96 13.62 -13.11 -6.71
CA ALA A 96 12.81 -12.60 -7.81
C ALA A 96 11.59 -13.50 -8.06
N GLY A 97 10.42 -12.89 -8.26
CA GLY A 97 9.16 -13.61 -8.49
C GLY A 97 8.46 -14.15 -7.24
N SER A 98 9.05 -13.97 -6.03
CA SER A 98 8.38 -14.35 -4.79
C SER A 98 7.56 -13.21 -4.15
N TRP A 99 7.65 -12.00 -4.71
CA TRP A 99 6.99 -10.84 -4.15
C TRP A 99 6.60 -9.81 -5.20
N THR A 100 5.63 -8.96 -4.87
CA THR A 100 5.21 -7.83 -5.69
C THR A 100 4.69 -6.69 -4.81
N ILE A 101 4.53 -5.51 -5.43
CA ILE A 101 3.87 -4.34 -4.84
C ILE A 101 2.46 -4.23 -5.43
N CYS A 102 1.47 -3.91 -4.58
CA CYS A 102 0.08 -3.67 -4.95
C CYS A 102 -0.35 -2.31 -4.37
N THR A 103 -0.03 -1.22 -5.08
CA THR A 103 -0.31 0.15 -4.64
C THR A 103 -1.60 0.70 -5.26
N SER A 104 -2.26 1.60 -4.54
CA SER A 104 -3.36 2.42 -5.06
C SER A 104 -2.90 3.63 -5.88
N ALA A 105 -1.61 3.98 -5.83
CA ALA A 105 -1.05 5.02 -6.68
C ALA A 105 -1.11 4.62 -8.16
N ASN A 106 -1.20 5.61 -9.06
CA ASN A 106 -0.98 5.37 -10.48
C ASN A 106 0.46 4.89 -10.73
N ARG A 107 0.73 4.35 -11.91
CA ARG A 107 2.02 3.72 -12.22
C ARG A 107 3.19 4.69 -12.15
N GLU A 108 3.01 5.91 -12.62
CA GLU A 108 4.07 6.92 -12.63
C GLU A 108 4.48 7.28 -11.21
N LEU A 109 3.51 7.60 -10.35
CA LEU A 109 3.73 7.96 -8.96
C LEU A 109 4.30 6.80 -8.14
N GLY A 110 3.71 5.61 -8.26
CA GLY A 110 4.18 4.43 -7.53
C GLY A 110 5.64 4.10 -7.84
N LEU A 111 6.02 4.11 -9.13
CA LEU A 111 7.41 3.89 -9.53
C LEU A 111 8.35 5.01 -9.10
N ALA A 112 7.90 6.27 -9.14
CA ALA A 112 8.70 7.41 -8.69
C ALA A 112 9.04 7.29 -7.19
N ARG A 113 8.06 6.97 -6.34
CA ARG A 113 8.23 6.76 -4.90
C ARG A 113 9.19 5.60 -4.58
N VAL A 114 8.99 4.44 -5.20
CA VAL A 114 9.86 3.25 -5.00
C VAL A 114 11.30 3.56 -5.38
N ARG A 115 11.53 4.24 -6.52
CA ARG A 115 12.87 4.62 -6.97
C ARG A 115 13.52 5.67 -6.07
N ALA A 116 12.77 6.69 -5.65
CA ALA A 116 13.25 7.72 -4.74
C ALA A 116 13.71 7.13 -3.40
N ALA A 117 12.98 6.15 -2.88
CA ALA A 117 13.32 5.41 -1.67
C ALA A 117 14.49 4.42 -1.85
N GLY A 118 15.04 4.27 -3.06
CA GLY A 118 16.15 3.35 -3.33
C GLY A 118 15.77 1.87 -3.23
N LEU A 119 14.48 1.55 -3.31
CA LEU A 119 13.99 0.18 -3.25
C LEU A 119 14.10 -0.52 -4.62
N PRO A 120 14.34 -1.84 -4.66
CA PRO A 120 14.25 -2.59 -5.90
C PRO A 120 12.80 -2.58 -6.42
N VAL A 121 12.66 -2.40 -7.73
CA VAL A 121 11.35 -2.53 -8.39
C VAL A 121 11.14 -4.00 -8.73
N PRO A 122 10.07 -4.66 -8.23
CA PRO A 122 9.80 -6.04 -8.57
C PRO A 122 9.47 -6.20 -10.07
N ALA A 123 9.68 -7.39 -10.62
CA ALA A 123 9.36 -7.70 -12.03
C ALA A 123 7.87 -7.47 -12.32
N GLU A 124 7.03 -7.84 -11.36
CA GLU A 124 5.58 -7.59 -11.38
C GLU A 124 5.26 -6.46 -10.39
N PHE A 125 4.50 -5.47 -10.86
CA PHE A 125 4.13 -4.28 -10.07
C PHE A 125 2.68 -3.92 -10.39
N VAL A 126 1.77 -4.04 -9.41
CA VAL A 126 0.35 -3.70 -9.54
C VAL A 126 0.12 -2.27 -9.07
N CYS A 127 -0.52 -1.47 -9.91
CA CYS A 127 -0.86 -0.07 -9.65
C CYS A 127 -2.37 0.14 -9.71
N GLY A 128 -2.84 1.28 -9.23
CA GLY A 128 -4.24 1.69 -9.34
C GLY A 128 -4.79 1.62 -10.76
N ASP A 129 -3.94 1.91 -11.77
CA ASP A 129 -4.28 1.87 -13.20
C ASP A 129 -4.50 0.45 -13.76
N ASP A 130 -4.01 -0.57 -13.08
CA ASP A 130 -4.06 -1.96 -13.57
C ASP A 130 -5.39 -2.67 -13.24
N VAL A 131 -6.24 -2.06 -12.41
CA VAL A 131 -7.46 -2.68 -11.89
C VAL A 131 -8.70 -1.82 -12.14
N LEU A 132 -9.86 -2.46 -12.32
CA LEU A 132 -11.12 -1.75 -12.48
C LEU A 132 -11.57 -1.11 -11.17
N ALA A 133 -11.51 -1.86 -10.08
CA ALA A 133 -11.87 -1.39 -8.76
C ALA A 133 -10.63 -1.37 -7.84
N GLY A 134 -10.36 -0.21 -7.21
CA GLY A 134 -9.30 -0.05 -6.21
C GLY A 134 -9.71 -0.59 -4.85
N LYS A 135 -8.77 -0.61 -3.89
CA LYS A 135 -9.06 -0.93 -2.49
C LYS A 135 -10.23 -0.08 -1.98
N PRO A 136 -11.21 -0.64 -1.28
CA PRO A 136 -11.24 -1.95 -0.62
C PRO A 136 -11.69 -3.14 -1.50
N ALA A 137 -11.92 -2.97 -2.82
CA ALA A 137 -12.21 -4.10 -3.70
C ALA A 137 -11.03 -5.08 -3.76
N PRO A 138 -11.27 -6.38 -4.01
CA PRO A 138 -10.22 -7.42 -3.97
C PRO A 138 -9.23 -7.36 -5.13
N ASP A 139 -9.55 -6.64 -6.20
CA ASP A 139 -8.87 -6.67 -7.49
C ASP A 139 -7.35 -6.50 -7.40
N PRO A 140 -6.79 -5.53 -6.62
CA PRO A 140 -5.35 -5.33 -6.55
C PRO A 140 -4.60 -6.56 -6.03
N TYR A 141 -5.09 -7.21 -4.98
CA TYR A 141 -4.43 -8.38 -4.40
C TYR A 141 -4.72 -9.66 -5.15
N LEU A 142 -5.88 -9.80 -5.78
CA LEU A 142 -6.15 -10.88 -6.75
C LEU A 142 -5.17 -10.80 -7.93
N LEU A 143 -4.99 -9.61 -8.49
CA LEU A 143 -4.06 -9.40 -9.60
C LEU A 143 -2.61 -9.63 -9.17
N GLY A 144 -2.20 -9.15 -7.98
CA GLY A 144 -0.87 -9.36 -7.44
C GLY A 144 -0.54 -10.85 -7.25
N ALA A 145 -1.42 -11.62 -6.64
CA ALA A 145 -1.25 -13.05 -6.49
C ALA A 145 -1.20 -13.76 -7.85
N SER A 146 -2.09 -13.38 -8.79
CA SER A 146 -2.12 -13.93 -10.14
C SER A 146 -0.82 -13.69 -10.91
N ARG A 147 -0.23 -12.49 -10.80
CA ARG A 147 1.06 -12.15 -11.45
C ARG A 147 2.23 -12.97 -10.89
N LEU A 148 2.16 -13.37 -9.61
CA LEU A 148 3.13 -14.30 -9.03
C LEU A 148 2.81 -15.77 -9.35
N GLY A 149 1.70 -16.07 -10.02
CA GLY A 149 1.25 -17.45 -10.31
C GLY A 149 0.78 -18.19 -9.05
N LEU A 150 0.31 -17.47 -8.03
CA LEU A 150 -0.06 -18.01 -6.72
C LEU A 150 -1.57 -17.88 -6.45
N ASN A 151 -2.06 -18.74 -5.56
CA ASN A 151 -3.38 -18.56 -4.98
C ASN A 151 -3.30 -17.51 -3.86
N PRO A 152 -4.22 -16.55 -3.74
CA PRO A 152 -4.23 -15.57 -2.66
C PRO A 152 -4.15 -16.19 -1.26
N SER A 153 -4.78 -17.34 -1.03
CA SER A 153 -4.75 -18.04 0.27
C SER A 153 -3.36 -18.53 0.69
N SER A 154 -2.40 -18.61 -0.25
CA SER A 154 -1.01 -18.94 0.03
C SER A 154 -0.10 -17.71 0.15
N CYS A 155 -0.65 -16.51 0.03
CA CYS A 155 0.11 -15.26 0.12
C CYS A 155 -0.05 -14.58 1.48
N VAL A 156 0.94 -13.71 1.80
CA VAL A 156 0.82 -12.70 2.84
C VAL A 156 0.69 -11.31 2.20
N VAL A 157 -0.16 -10.46 2.80
CA VAL A 157 -0.25 -9.03 2.50
C VAL A 157 0.30 -8.24 3.67
N PHE A 158 1.06 -7.18 3.39
CA PHE A 158 1.48 -6.16 4.34
C PHE A 158 0.73 -4.86 4.04
N GLU A 159 0.04 -4.31 5.05
CA GLU A 159 -0.87 -3.17 4.89
C GLU A 159 -0.90 -2.25 6.11
N ASP A 160 -1.02 -0.93 5.89
CA ASP A 160 -1.14 0.07 6.95
C ASP A 160 -2.52 0.73 7.00
N ALA A 161 -3.40 0.45 6.03
CA ALA A 161 -4.70 1.10 5.85
C ALA A 161 -5.86 0.09 5.93
N VAL A 162 -6.99 0.52 6.53
CA VAL A 162 -8.18 -0.33 6.68
C VAL A 162 -8.71 -0.78 5.33
N ALA A 163 -8.80 0.12 4.34
CA ALA A 163 -9.26 -0.24 2.99
C ALA A 163 -8.40 -1.32 2.33
N GLY A 164 -7.07 -1.32 2.57
CA GLY A 164 -6.20 -2.36 2.06
C GLY A 164 -6.34 -3.69 2.79
N VAL A 165 -6.54 -3.67 4.11
CA VAL A 165 -6.85 -4.89 4.88
C VAL A 165 -8.15 -5.52 4.38
N GLU A 166 -9.20 -4.72 4.19
CA GLU A 166 -10.48 -5.17 3.64
C GLU A 166 -10.31 -5.78 2.24
N SER A 167 -9.50 -5.13 1.37
CA SER A 167 -9.17 -5.63 0.04
C SER A 167 -8.46 -6.98 0.09
N ALA A 168 -7.46 -7.14 0.98
CA ALA A 168 -6.74 -8.39 1.16
C ALA A 168 -7.66 -9.52 1.65
N ARG A 169 -8.54 -9.23 2.60
CA ARG A 169 -9.54 -10.19 3.10
C ARG A 169 -10.57 -10.55 2.03
N ALA A 170 -11.08 -9.58 1.30
CA ALA A 170 -12.00 -9.83 0.18
C ALA A 170 -11.36 -10.68 -0.93
N ALA A 171 -10.04 -10.53 -1.16
CA ALA A 171 -9.27 -11.35 -2.09
C ALA A 171 -9.01 -12.78 -1.58
N GLY A 172 -9.33 -13.09 -0.33
CA GLY A 172 -9.07 -14.40 0.27
C GLY A 172 -7.59 -14.65 0.60
N VAL A 173 -6.83 -13.59 0.90
CA VAL A 173 -5.42 -13.71 1.30
C VAL A 173 -5.30 -14.44 2.63
N GLY A 174 -4.36 -15.41 2.70
CA GLY A 174 -4.23 -16.28 3.86
C GLY A 174 -3.71 -15.60 5.11
N VAL A 175 -2.76 -14.66 4.96
CA VAL A 175 -2.13 -13.93 6.06
C VAL A 175 -2.17 -12.44 5.75
N VAL A 176 -2.62 -11.62 6.71
CA VAL A 176 -2.55 -10.16 6.61
C VAL A 176 -1.76 -9.64 7.81
N VAL A 177 -0.63 -8.99 7.54
CA VAL A 177 0.21 -8.33 8.54
C VAL A 177 -0.07 -6.83 8.46
N GLY A 178 -0.66 -6.30 9.52
CA GLY A 178 -0.91 -4.86 9.64
C GLY A 178 0.36 -4.11 10.04
N ILE A 179 0.55 -2.89 9.53
CA ILE A 179 1.66 -2.00 9.88
C ILE A 179 1.11 -0.77 10.60
N GLY A 180 1.64 -0.51 11.81
CA GLY A 180 1.29 0.69 12.57
C GLY A 180 -0.09 0.68 13.22
N SER A 181 -0.47 1.82 13.79
CA SER A 181 -1.65 1.90 14.68
C SER A 181 -3.00 1.99 13.96
N ARG A 182 -3.03 2.41 12.68
CA ARG A 182 -4.31 2.58 11.94
C ARG A 182 -5.09 1.28 11.78
N VAL A 183 -4.41 0.14 11.77
CA VAL A 183 -4.99 -1.18 11.54
C VAL A 183 -5.05 -2.07 12.78
N LEU A 184 -4.87 -1.49 13.99
CA LEU A 184 -4.94 -2.26 15.25
C LEU A 184 -6.27 -2.96 15.46
N GLU A 185 -7.37 -2.36 15.04
CA GLU A 185 -8.72 -2.91 15.17
C GLU A 185 -9.23 -3.60 13.89
N ALA A 186 -8.40 -3.64 12.84
CA ALA A 186 -8.74 -4.31 11.58
C ALA A 186 -8.61 -5.85 11.71
N ASP A 187 -9.21 -6.57 10.77
CA ASP A 187 -9.12 -8.03 10.68
C ASP A 187 -7.77 -8.46 10.09
N VAL A 188 -6.75 -8.48 10.92
CA VAL A 188 -5.38 -8.84 10.55
C VAL A 188 -4.88 -10.04 11.36
N SER A 189 -3.89 -10.75 10.83
CA SER A 189 -3.24 -11.88 11.51
C SER A 189 -2.32 -11.44 12.65
N CYS A 190 -1.68 -10.28 12.49
CA CYS A 190 -0.93 -9.57 13.54
C CYS A 190 -0.70 -8.13 13.10
N VAL A 191 -0.33 -7.25 14.03
CA VAL A 191 0.10 -5.88 13.75
C VAL A 191 1.52 -5.69 14.23
N VAL A 192 2.37 -5.09 13.40
CA VAL A 192 3.75 -4.76 13.71
C VAL A 192 3.99 -3.25 13.64
N SER A 193 5.03 -2.78 14.32
CA SER A 193 5.43 -1.37 14.29
C SER A 193 6.16 -0.98 13.00
N SER A 194 6.87 -1.94 12.39
CA SER A 194 7.66 -1.77 11.16
C SER A 194 8.01 -3.13 10.57
N LEU A 195 8.70 -3.13 9.43
CA LEU A 195 9.22 -4.35 8.80
C LEU A 195 10.58 -4.80 9.37
N GLU A 196 11.10 -4.12 10.40
CA GLU A 196 12.40 -4.47 10.98
C GLU A 196 12.41 -5.88 11.57
N GLY A 197 13.42 -6.66 11.19
CA GLY A 197 13.63 -8.03 11.66
C GLY A 197 12.65 -9.05 11.09
N ILE A 198 11.69 -8.65 10.24
CA ILE A 198 10.87 -9.61 9.49
C ILE A 198 11.74 -10.27 8.44
N THR A 199 11.62 -11.58 8.34
CA THR A 199 12.36 -12.40 7.35
C THR A 199 11.45 -13.40 6.67
N TRP A 200 11.78 -13.75 5.45
CA TRP A 200 11.12 -14.85 4.72
C TRP A 200 12.17 -15.75 4.07
N SER A 201 12.08 -17.04 4.34
CA SER A 201 12.94 -18.07 3.76
C SER A 201 12.18 -19.38 3.68
N ASP A 202 12.37 -20.09 2.58
CA ASP A 202 11.81 -21.43 2.36
C ASP A 202 10.30 -21.55 2.62
N GLY A 203 9.56 -20.48 2.25
CA GLY A 203 8.11 -20.44 2.46
C GLY A 203 7.67 -20.08 3.87
N VAL A 204 8.59 -19.73 4.77
CA VAL A 204 8.31 -19.36 6.16
C VAL A 204 8.53 -17.85 6.35
N LEU A 205 7.46 -17.10 6.62
CA LEU A 205 7.54 -15.73 7.11
C LEU A 205 7.73 -15.77 8.63
N THR A 206 8.78 -15.11 9.11
CA THR A 206 9.06 -14.96 10.55
C THR A 206 8.89 -13.50 10.95
N VAL A 207 7.97 -13.26 11.89
CA VAL A 207 7.71 -11.95 12.51
C VAL A 207 8.28 -11.98 13.92
N PRO A 208 9.28 -11.13 14.25
CA PRO A 208 9.88 -11.11 15.58
C PRO A 208 8.91 -10.55 16.62
N SER A 209 8.97 -11.05 17.84
CA SER A 209 8.10 -10.59 18.93
C SER A 209 8.36 -9.14 19.32
N SER A 210 9.57 -8.62 19.07
CA SER A 210 9.96 -7.24 19.36
C SER A 210 9.23 -6.19 18.49
N SER A 211 8.76 -6.57 17.30
CA SER A 211 8.01 -5.65 16.41
C SER A 211 6.50 -5.76 16.57
N LEU A 212 5.98 -6.72 17.34
CA LEU A 212 4.54 -6.91 17.51
C LEU A 212 3.90 -5.78 18.33
N LEU A 213 2.88 -5.14 17.78
CA LEU A 213 1.94 -4.25 18.47
C LEU A 213 0.69 -5.02 18.93
N LYS A 214 0.22 -5.99 18.10
CA LYS A 214 -0.90 -6.88 18.37
C LYS A 214 -0.59 -8.25 17.77
N GLY A 215 -0.69 -9.30 18.56
CA GLY A 215 -0.66 -10.71 18.13
C GLY A 215 -2.00 -11.37 18.40
N ILE A 216 -2.32 -12.43 17.64
CA ILE A 216 -3.49 -13.29 17.90
C ILE A 216 -3.14 -14.26 19.02
#